data_ab2bdf324b0d9cae56edde87f4262d4b
#
_entry.id   ab2bdf324b0d9cae56edde87f4262d4b
#
_cell.length_a   1.000
_cell.length_b   1.000
_cell.length_c   1.000
_cell.angle_alpha   90.00
_cell.angle_beta   90.00
_cell.angle_gamma   90.00
#
_symmetry.space_group_name_H-M   'P 1'
#
loop_
_entity.id
_entity.type
_entity.pdbx_description
1 polymer ?
#
loop_
_entity_poly.entity_id
_entity_poly.type
_entity_poly.pdbx_seq_one_letter_code
_entity_poly.pdbx_strand_id
1 'polypeptide(L)'
;MDDDQSIREAMGDFLRSYGYESRSFSSAEDFLTYGERPLIDCILLDVKMHGLSGLELQAILRSGKNPTPIIFMTSHQEDAIRKAAMEAGAHAFLGKPVDLRLLIGHLEKLLGTR
;
A
#
# COMPACT_ATOMS: atom_id res chain seq x y z
N MET A 1 -3.54 -1.36 -2.84
CA MET A 1 -4.19 -0.79 -4.04
C MET A 1 -3.35 -1.07 -5.27
N ASP A 2 -3.98 -1.58 -6.27
CA ASP A 2 -3.34 -1.94 -7.53
C ASP A 2 -4.45 -1.95 -8.58
N ASP A 3 -4.17 -1.52 -9.81
CA ASP A 3 -5.17 -1.56 -10.86
C ASP A 3 -5.24 -2.92 -11.58
N ASP A 4 -4.39 -3.86 -11.22
CA ASP A 4 -4.44 -5.24 -11.71
C ASP A 4 -5.30 -6.09 -10.78
N GLN A 5 -6.43 -6.57 -11.28
CA GLN A 5 -7.37 -7.36 -10.49
C GLN A 5 -6.75 -8.65 -9.96
N SER A 6 -5.94 -9.32 -10.78
CA SER A 6 -5.31 -10.58 -10.36
C SER A 6 -4.38 -10.37 -9.17
N ILE A 7 -3.64 -9.27 -9.18
CA ILE A 7 -2.73 -8.92 -8.07
C ILE A 7 -3.55 -8.60 -6.82
N ARG A 8 -4.64 -7.82 -6.95
CA ARG A 8 -5.50 -7.52 -5.80
C ARG A 8 -6.07 -8.77 -5.17
N GLU A 9 -6.57 -9.70 -5.99
CA GLU A 9 -7.17 -10.95 -5.49
C GLU A 9 -6.12 -11.83 -4.80
N ALA A 10 -4.98 -12.02 -5.44
CA ALA A 10 -3.91 -12.83 -4.87
C ALA A 10 -3.41 -12.25 -3.55
N MET A 11 -3.23 -10.95 -3.48
CA MET A 11 -2.77 -10.29 -2.26
C MET A 11 -3.81 -10.38 -1.15
N GLY A 12 -5.09 -10.20 -1.47
CA GLY A 12 -6.16 -10.33 -0.51
C GLY A 12 -6.23 -11.74 0.09
N ASP A 13 -6.11 -12.76 -0.75
CA ASP A 13 -6.10 -14.16 -0.30
C ASP A 13 -4.90 -14.43 0.61
N PHE A 14 -3.73 -13.94 0.22
CA PHE A 14 -2.52 -14.09 1.01
C PHE A 14 -2.65 -13.45 2.39
N LEU A 15 -3.13 -12.22 2.44
CA LEU A 15 -3.29 -11.50 3.71
C LEU A 15 -4.30 -12.20 4.63
N ARG A 16 -5.42 -12.65 4.07
CA ARG A 16 -6.42 -13.38 4.86
C ARG A 16 -5.87 -14.69 5.41
N SER A 17 -4.99 -15.35 4.67
CA SER A 17 -4.38 -16.59 5.15
C SER A 17 -3.50 -16.37 6.39
N TYR A 18 -3.03 -15.14 6.60
CA TYR A 18 -2.28 -14.76 7.80
C TYR A 18 -3.13 -14.08 8.86
N GLY A 19 -4.45 -14.09 8.70
CA GLY A 19 -5.38 -13.55 9.69
C GLY A 19 -5.63 -12.04 9.60
N TYR A 20 -5.17 -11.39 8.53
CA TYR A 20 -5.44 -9.97 8.31
C TYR A 20 -6.74 -9.77 7.56
N GLU A 21 -7.52 -8.78 7.96
CA GLU A 21 -8.62 -8.31 7.16
C GLU A 21 -8.08 -7.43 6.03
N SER A 22 -8.68 -7.54 4.85
CA SER A 22 -8.20 -6.86 3.67
C SER A 22 -9.35 -6.22 2.90
N ARG A 23 -9.13 -5.01 2.42
CA ARG A 23 -10.02 -4.32 1.47
C ARG A 23 -9.18 -3.90 0.27
N SER A 24 -9.68 -4.15 -0.92
CA SER A 24 -8.97 -3.87 -2.16
C SER A 24 -9.59 -2.71 -2.90
N PHE A 25 -8.75 -1.89 -3.52
CA PHE A 25 -9.19 -0.75 -4.31
C PHE A 25 -8.44 -0.76 -5.64
N SER A 26 -9.15 -0.50 -6.73
CA SER A 26 -8.55 -0.43 -8.06
C SER A 26 -7.96 0.94 -8.37
N SER A 27 -8.27 1.95 -7.57
CA SER A 27 -7.80 3.32 -7.78
C SER A 27 -7.68 4.07 -6.46
N ALA A 28 -6.88 5.13 -6.48
CA ALA A 28 -6.77 6.03 -5.34
C ALA A 28 -8.08 6.79 -5.09
N GLU A 29 -8.79 7.12 -6.16
CA GLU A 29 -10.08 7.82 -6.08
C GLU A 29 -11.11 7.00 -5.30
N ASP A 30 -11.18 5.69 -5.58
CA ASP A 30 -12.09 4.78 -4.86
C ASP A 30 -11.72 4.72 -3.38
N PHE A 31 -10.43 4.68 -3.09
CA PHE A 31 -9.97 4.68 -1.70
C PHE A 31 -10.36 5.98 -0.98
N LEU A 32 -10.19 7.11 -1.63
CA LEU A 32 -10.47 8.41 -1.01
C LEU A 32 -11.94 8.59 -0.68
N THR A 33 -12.85 7.88 -1.36
CA THR A 33 -14.29 7.93 -1.05
C THR A 33 -14.73 6.86 -0.06
N TYR A 34 -13.82 5.97 0.37
CA TYR A 34 -14.16 4.89 1.30
C TYR A 34 -14.37 5.46 2.71
N GLY A 35 -15.57 5.26 3.25
CA GLY A 35 -15.95 5.86 4.53
C GLY A 35 -15.26 5.26 5.76
N GLU A 36 -14.71 4.05 5.65
CA GLU A 36 -14.06 3.35 6.76
C GLU A 36 -12.53 3.54 6.77
N ARG A 37 -12.01 4.53 6.05
CA ARG A 37 -10.57 4.80 6.02
C ARG A 37 -9.92 4.93 7.41
N PRO A 38 -10.57 5.53 8.41
CA PRO A 38 -9.95 5.64 9.73
C PRO A 38 -9.67 4.29 10.40
N LEU A 39 -10.31 3.21 9.95
CA LEU A 39 -10.12 1.86 10.50
C LEU A 39 -8.98 1.10 9.81
N ILE A 40 -8.34 1.71 8.81
CA ILE A 40 -7.26 1.06 8.07
C ILE A 40 -5.95 1.26 8.80
N ASP A 41 -5.25 0.17 9.08
CA ASP A 41 -4.00 0.16 9.84
C ASP A 41 -2.75 0.24 8.97
N CYS A 42 -2.86 -0.13 7.69
CA CYS A 42 -1.76 -0.10 6.75
C CYS A 42 -2.28 -0.12 5.33
N ILE A 43 -1.60 0.60 4.45
CA ILE A 43 -1.94 0.66 3.02
C ILE A 43 -0.83 0.01 2.21
N LEU A 44 -1.18 -0.99 1.39
CA LEU A 44 -0.29 -1.56 0.39
C LEU A 44 -0.62 -0.87 -0.93
N LEU A 45 0.35 -0.24 -1.57
CA LEU A 45 0.10 0.74 -2.61
C LEU A 45 1.06 0.59 -3.78
N ASP A 46 0.53 0.50 -5.00
CA ASP A 46 1.35 0.59 -6.20
C ASP A 46 1.63 2.07 -6.54
N VAL A 47 2.77 2.32 -7.14
CA VAL A 47 3.13 3.66 -7.60
C VAL A 47 2.29 4.07 -8.80
N LYS A 48 2.17 3.20 -9.82
CA LYS A 48 1.42 3.51 -11.03
C LYS A 48 0.04 2.88 -11.00
N MET A 49 -0.98 3.72 -11.11
CA MET A 49 -2.37 3.32 -11.22
C MET A 49 -3.07 4.29 -12.17
N HIS A 50 -4.21 3.89 -12.71
CA HIS A 50 -5.04 4.80 -13.51
C HIS A 50 -5.54 5.94 -12.61
N GLY A 51 -5.56 7.16 -13.14
CA GLY A 51 -5.92 8.34 -12.36
C GLY A 51 -4.77 8.79 -11.47
N LEU A 52 -5.03 9.03 -10.20
CA LEU A 52 -3.98 9.42 -9.25
C LEU A 52 -2.96 8.31 -9.07
N SER A 53 -1.69 8.67 -9.07
CA SER A 53 -0.62 7.73 -8.78
C SER A 53 -0.53 7.45 -7.28
N GLY A 54 0.24 6.40 -6.92
CA GLY A 54 0.49 6.12 -5.50
C GLY A 54 1.22 7.25 -4.80
N LEU A 55 2.17 7.89 -5.46
CA LEU A 55 2.87 9.03 -4.86
C LEU A 55 1.94 10.21 -4.64
N GLU A 56 1.02 10.47 -5.58
CA GLU A 56 0.02 11.52 -5.43
C GLU A 56 -0.94 11.22 -4.27
N LEU A 57 -1.38 9.97 -4.14
CA LEU A 57 -2.20 9.57 -3.01
C LEU A 57 -1.47 9.75 -1.69
N GLN A 58 -0.20 9.34 -1.63
CA GLN A 58 0.62 9.54 -0.44
C GLN A 58 0.66 11.02 -0.05
N ALA A 59 0.88 11.91 -1.02
CA ALA A 59 0.92 13.34 -0.76
C ALA A 59 -0.41 13.86 -0.20
N ILE A 60 -1.53 13.40 -0.77
CA ILE A 60 -2.86 13.79 -0.29
C ILE A 60 -3.07 13.34 1.16
N LEU A 61 -2.71 12.10 1.48
CA LEU A 61 -2.88 11.57 2.83
C LEU A 61 -2.01 12.32 3.84
N ARG A 62 -0.76 12.61 3.49
CA ARG A 62 0.14 13.35 4.39
C ARG A 62 -0.30 14.80 4.57
N SER A 63 -0.79 15.45 3.51
CA SER A 63 -1.36 16.80 3.61
C SER A 63 -2.58 16.84 4.54
N GLY A 64 -3.38 15.78 4.54
CA GLY A 64 -4.51 15.63 5.45
C GLY A 64 -4.11 15.15 6.84
N LYS A 65 -2.82 15.05 7.13
CA LYS A 65 -2.26 14.57 8.41
C LYS A 65 -2.71 13.16 8.76
N ASN A 66 -2.96 12.34 7.74
CA ASN A 66 -3.27 10.93 7.93
C ASN A 66 -1.94 10.17 8.10
N PRO A 67 -1.68 9.56 9.28
CA PRO A 67 -0.41 8.90 9.55
C PRO A 67 -0.38 7.42 9.18
N THR A 68 -1.41 6.91 8.50
CA THR A 68 -1.48 5.48 8.18
C THR A 68 -0.22 5.04 7.43
N PRO A 69 0.47 3.99 7.91
CA PRO A 69 1.68 3.50 7.24
C PRO A 69 1.40 3.04 5.81
N ILE A 70 2.31 3.37 4.91
CA ILE A 70 2.22 2.96 3.51
C ILE A 70 3.40 2.08 3.17
N ILE A 71 3.12 0.92 2.59
CA ILE A 71 4.13 0.04 2.00
C ILE A 71 3.89 0.06 0.49
N PHE A 72 4.85 0.58 -0.24
CA PHE A 72 4.77 0.55 -1.70
C PHE A 72 5.19 -0.82 -2.23
N MET A 73 4.47 -1.30 -3.24
CA MET A 73 4.79 -2.54 -3.95
C MET A 73 4.68 -2.23 -5.44
N THR A 74 5.80 -2.18 -6.15
CA THR A 74 5.78 -1.70 -7.52
C THR A 74 6.87 -2.32 -8.38
N SER A 75 6.61 -2.41 -9.70
CA SER A 75 7.64 -2.74 -10.67
C SER A 75 8.45 -1.50 -11.10
N HIS A 76 8.04 -0.30 -10.65
CA HIS A 76 8.72 0.96 -10.94
C HIS A 76 9.69 1.28 -9.81
N GLN A 77 10.92 0.79 -9.92
CA GLN A 77 11.90 0.80 -8.84
C GLN A 77 13.03 1.81 -9.04
N GLU A 78 12.80 2.83 -9.87
CA GLU A 78 13.79 3.89 -10.08
C GLU A 78 14.14 4.57 -8.76
N ASP A 79 15.43 4.89 -8.59
CA ASP A 79 15.92 5.48 -7.34
C ASP A 79 15.20 6.77 -6.97
N ALA A 80 14.87 7.61 -7.95
CA ALA A 80 14.16 8.86 -7.70
C ALA A 80 12.78 8.62 -7.11
N ILE A 81 12.07 7.60 -7.59
CA ILE A 81 10.73 7.25 -7.09
C ILE A 81 10.83 6.70 -5.67
N ARG A 82 11.76 5.78 -5.44
CA ARG A 82 12.00 5.22 -4.09
C ARG A 82 12.33 6.33 -3.10
N LYS A 83 13.23 7.22 -3.48
CA LYS A 83 13.66 8.32 -2.62
C LYS A 83 12.47 9.23 -2.27
N ALA A 84 11.68 9.62 -3.28
CA ALA A 84 10.50 10.45 -3.05
C ALA A 84 9.51 9.79 -2.10
N ALA A 85 9.23 8.49 -2.29
CA ALA A 85 8.32 7.75 -1.42
C ALA A 85 8.81 7.69 0.02
N MET A 86 10.09 7.38 0.20
CA MET A 86 10.66 7.25 1.55
C MET A 86 10.77 8.60 2.25
N GLU A 87 11.15 9.64 1.54
CA GLU A 87 11.20 10.99 2.10
C GLU A 87 9.83 11.51 2.51
N ALA A 88 8.78 11.09 1.80
CA ALA A 88 7.40 11.43 2.15
C ALA A 88 6.81 10.53 3.24
N GLY A 89 7.62 9.67 3.85
CA GLY A 89 7.22 8.92 5.03
C GLY A 89 6.69 7.51 4.78
N ALA A 90 6.98 6.90 3.63
CA ALA A 90 6.62 5.50 3.41
C ALA A 90 7.35 4.60 4.41
N HIS A 91 6.68 3.56 4.89
CA HIS A 91 7.30 2.59 5.77
C HIS A 91 8.30 1.71 5.01
N ALA A 92 7.94 1.30 3.81
CA ALA A 92 8.79 0.45 2.98
C ALA A 92 8.48 0.65 1.50
N PHE A 93 9.42 0.26 0.65
CA PHE A 93 9.29 0.32 -0.80
C PHE A 93 9.81 -1.00 -1.36
N LEU A 94 8.89 -1.85 -1.81
CA LEU A 94 9.20 -3.21 -2.25
C LEU A 94 9.03 -3.35 -3.75
N GLY A 95 9.99 -4.01 -4.41
CA GLY A 95 9.90 -4.29 -5.83
C GLY A 95 9.04 -5.51 -6.12
N LYS A 96 8.32 -5.49 -7.25
CA LYS A 96 7.60 -6.67 -7.73
C LYS A 96 8.55 -7.57 -8.56
N PRO A 97 8.43 -8.90 -8.46
CA PRO A 97 7.52 -9.64 -7.59
C PRO A 97 7.90 -9.48 -6.12
N VAL A 98 6.89 -9.33 -5.27
CA VAL A 98 7.10 -9.03 -3.85
C VAL A 98 7.57 -10.28 -3.11
N ASP A 99 8.62 -10.12 -2.30
CA ASP A 99 9.01 -11.16 -1.35
C ASP A 99 7.98 -11.17 -0.23
N LEU A 100 7.16 -12.22 -0.18
CA LEU A 100 6.05 -12.29 0.77
C LEU A 100 6.51 -12.40 2.21
N ARG A 101 7.66 -13.02 2.45
CA ARG A 101 8.22 -13.07 3.82
C ARG A 101 8.61 -11.69 4.30
N LEU A 102 9.20 -10.90 3.41
CA LEU A 102 9.59 -9.53 3.72
C LEU A 102 8.34 -8.68 4.01
N LEU A 103 7.30 -8.83 3.20
CA LEU A 103 6.04 -8.13 3.41
C LEU A 103 5.43 -8.48 4.76
N ILE A 104 5.33 -9.75 5.11
CA ILE A 104 4.79 -10.18 6.39
C ILE A 104 5.62 -9.63 7.54
N GLY A 105 6.95 -9.61 7.40
CA GLY A 105 7.81 -9.02 8.42
C GLY A 105 7.49 -7.56 8.69
N HIS A 106 7.24 -6.77 7.65
CA HIS A 106 6.82 -5.37 7.81
C HIS A 106 5.46 -5.26 8.48
N LEU A 107 4.50 -6.10 8.07
CA LEU A 107 3.16 -6.06 8.65
C LEU A 107 3.17 -6.44 10.12
N GLU A 108 3.94 -7.44 10.49
CA GLU A 108 4.07 -7.84 11.89
C GLU A 108 4.68 -6.73 12.75
N LYS A 109 5.65 -6.00 12.22
CA LYS A 109 6.22 -4.84 12.91
C LYS A 109 5.20 -3.73 13.13
N LEU A 110 4.34 -3.50 12.15
CA LEU A 110 3.36 -2.40 12.20
C LEU A 110 2.11 -2.77 12.99
N LEU A 111 1.64 -4.01 12.88
CA LEU A 111 0.31 -4.43 13.33
C LEU A 111 0.35 -5.50 14.42
N GLY A 112 1.53 -6.02 14.70
CA GLY A 112 1.68 -7.15 15.61
C GLY A 112 1.40 -8.48 14.91
N THR A 113 1.68 -9.58 15.61
CA THR A 113 1.45 -10.92 15.11
C THR A 113 -0.03 -11.27 15.20
N ARG A 114 -0.58 -11.82 14.13
CA ARG A 114 -1.98 -12.23 14.03
C ARG A 114 -2.15 -13.72 14.20
#